data_c4b176f27d94b33155eae3436a21355a
#
_entry.id   c4b176f27d94b33155eae3436a21355a
#
_cell.length_a   1.000
_cell.length_b   1.000
_cell.length_c   1.000
_cell.angle_alpha   90.00
_cell.angle_beta   90.00
_cell.angle_gamma   90.00
#
_symmetry.space_group_name_H-M   'P 1'
#
loop_
_entity.id
_entity.type
_entity.pdbx_description
1 polymer ?
#
loop_
_entity_poly.entity_id
_entity_poly.type
_entity_poly.pdbx_seq_one_letter_code
_entity_poly.pdbx_strand_id
1 'polypeptide(L)'
;MDHLHPEVRKLIEIRGWSLSSIQESSMEDLVSGYDRVLVSPTGSGKTEAAILPLASRFITEEWSGLSILYITPLRALNRDIDRRLAEMLEPLGITVGLRHGDTSQRERTKQSKNPPNLLVTTPETAQIMLLGSRLRRHLSGLNAVILDEVHELASSERGAQLLVGLERIAEYCSEKFQRVGLSATVGNPLETAKWLSDEALPIIGPSPRFTEVRVHREVPTPSDEAESIIWSSSPHSVAAHRRLAQSLSEDYPALVFVNSRNAAES
;
A
#
# COMPACT_ATOMS: atom_id res chain seq x y z
N MET A 1 -14.57 2.81 17.54
CA MET A 1 -14.54 1.36 17.78
C MET A 1 -15.91 0.69 17.72
N ASP A 2 -16.98 1.39 18.08
CA ASP A 2 -18.32 0.80 18.16
C ASP A 2 -18.89 0.32 16.81
N HIS A 3 -18.38 0.85 15.71
CA HIS A 3 -18.75 0.44 14.35
C HIS A 3 -18.17 -0.91 13.93
N LEU A 4 -17.13 -1.44 14.63
CA LEU A 4 -16.50 -2.71 14.28
C LEU A 4 -17.22 -3.91 14.88
N HIS A 5 -17.20 -5.02 14.15
CA HIS A 5 -17.67 -6.32 14.65
C HIS A 5 -16.95 -6.72 15.96
N PRO A 6 -17.62 -7.35 16.94
CA PRO A 6 -17.01 -7.73 18.22
C PRO A 6 -15.70 -8.52 18.12
N GLU A 7 -15.58 -9.44 17.17
CA GLU A 7 -14.35 -10.24 16.99
C GLU A 7 -13.17 -9.36 16.52
N VAL A 8 -13.41 -8.33 15.68
CA VAL A 8 -12.36 -7.39 15.25
C VAL A 8 -11.93 -6.51 16.42
N ARG A 9 -12.88 -6.04 17.26
CA ARG A 9 -12.56 -5.29 18.49
C ARG A 9 -11.70 -6.12 19.43
N LYS A 10 -12.09 -7.36 19.66
CA LYS A 10 -11.34 -8.32 20.50
C LYS A 10 -9.92 -8.56 19.98
N LEU A 11 -9.74 -8.64 18.66
CA LEU A 11 -8.41 -8.76 18.05
C LEU A 11 -7.54 -7.54 18.37
N ILE A 12 -8.08 -6.32 18.26
CA ILE A 12 -7.39 -5.06 18.57
C ILE A 12 -6.97 -5.05 20.06
N GLU A 13 -7.88 -5.44 20.96
CA GLU A 13 -7.64 -5.50 22.40
C GLU A 13 -6.55 -6.51 22.77
N ILE A 14 -6.64 -7.76 22.24
CA ILE A 14 -5.65 -8.83 22.50
C ILE A 14 -4.26 -8.41 22.04
N ARG A 15 -4.16 -7.67 20.93
CA ARG A 15 -2.88 -7.18 20.41
C ARG A 15 -2.39 -5.91 21.11
N GLY A 16 -3.16 -5.33 22.00
CA GLY A 16 -2.82 -4.09 22.70
C GLY A 16 -2.65 -2.91 21.74
N TRP A 17 -3.36 -2.88 20.62
CA TRP A 17 -3.23 -1.82 19.63
C TRP A 17 -4.02 -0.57 20.06
N SER A 18 -3.34 0.58 20.01
CA SER A 18 -3.99 1.88 20.05
C SER A 18 -4.25 2.33 18.63
N LEU A 19 -5.50 2.66 18.32
CA LEU A 19 -5.86 3.14 17.00
C LEU A 19 -5.24 4.50 16.72
N SER A 20 -4.67 4.66 15.54
CA SER A 20 -4.18 5.95 15.07
C SER A 20 -5.35 6.82 14.59
N SER A 21 -5.14 8.13 14.52
CA SER A 21 -6.16 9.08 14.10
C SER A 21 -6.76 8.77 12.72
N ILE A 22 -5.96 8.29 11.75
CA ILE A 22 -6.48 7.89 10.43
C ILE A 22 -7.35 6.64 10.53
N GLN A 23 -7.03 5.71 11.43
CA GLN A 23 -7.84 4.51 11.67
C GLN A 23 -9.19 4.87 12.31
N GLU A 24 -9.20 5.78 13.28
CA GLU A 24 -10.44 6.22 13.91
C GLU A 24 -11.34 6.99 12.94
N SER A 25 -10.77 7.94 12.19
CA SER A 25 -11.54 8.80 11.28
C SER A 25 -12.09 8.08 10.05
N SER A 26 -11.47 6.98 9.62
CA SER A 26 -11.93 6.22 8.44
C SER A 26 -12.93 5.11 8.76
N MET A 27 -13.06 4.73 10.01
CA MET A 27 -13.75 3.52 10.43
C MET A 27 -15.22 3.49 10.06
N GLU A 28 -15.96 4.54 10.40
CA GLU A 28 -17.39 4.63 10.15
C GLU A 28 -17.71 4.60 8.67
N ASP A 29 -17.00 5.41 7.88
CA ASP A 29 -17.21 5.49 6.44
C ASP A 29 -16.92 4.16 5.73
N LEU A 30 -15.84 3.49 6.12
CA LEU A 30 -15.44 2.25 5.48
C LEU A 30 -16.33 1.06 5.89
N VAL A 31 -16.82 1.02 7.14
CA VAL A 31 -17.83 0.04 7.57
C VAL A 31 -19.17 0.29 6.86
N SER A 32 -19.51 1.54 6.58
CA SER A 32 -20.71 1.91 5.84
C SER A 32 -20.62 1.66 4.32
N GLY A 33 -19.46 1.20 3.82
CA GLY A 33 -19.28 0.85 2.42
C GLY A 33 -18.96 2.02 1.48
N TYR A 34 -18.65 3.19 2.00
CA TYR A 34 -18.30 4.35 1.18
C TYR A 34 -16.91 4.22 0.54
N ASP A 35 -16.79 4.67 -0.70
CA ASP A 35 -15.51 4.81 -1.38
C ASP A 35 -14.68 5.93 -0.74
N ARG A 36 -13.45 5.64 -0.33
CA ARG A 36 -12.56 6.61 0.34
C ARG A 36 -11.11 6.48 -0.10
N VAL A 37 -10.40 7.61 -0.08
CA VAL A 37 -8.95 7.64 -0.18
C VAL A 37 -8.36 8.09 1.15
N LEU A 38 -7.60 7.22 1.79
CA LEU A 38 -6.92 7.49 3.05
C LEU A 38 -5.57 8.15 2.74
N VAL A 39 -5.44 9.42 3.07
CA VAL A 39 -4.23 10.22 2.82
C VAL A 39 -3.53 10.49 4.14
N SER A 40 -2.37 9.90 4.33
CA SER A 40 -1.60 10.05 5.57
C SER A 40 -0.13 9.63 5.34
N PRO A 41 0.84 10.12 6.11
CA PRO A 41 2.24 9.74 5.96
C PRO A 41 2.48 8.23 6.03
N THR A 42 3.58 7.77 5.46
CA THR A 42 4.00 6.37 5.58
C THR A 42 4.20 5.98 7.04
N GLY A 43 3.78 4.76 7.40
CA GLY A 43 3.84 4.26 8.78
C GLY A 43 2.75 4.81 9.71
N SER A 44 1.72 5.47 9.22
CA SER A 44 0.58 5.95 10.01
C SER A 44 -0.50 4.89 10.29
N GLY A 45 -0.36 3.69 9.72
CA GLY A 45 -1.34 2.61 9.88
C GLY A 45 -2.49 2.63 8.86
N LYS A 46 -2.27 3.18 7.65
CA LYS A 46 -3.28 3.21 6.57
C LYS A 46 -3.78 1.81 6.17
N THR A 47 -2.89 0.83 6.11
CA THR A 47 -3.24 -0.54 5.77
C THR A 47 -4.27 -1.09 6.76
N GLU A 48 -3.99 -0.97 8.04
CA GLU A 48 -4.89 -1.38 9.12
C GLU A 48 -6.19 -0.55 9.11
N ALA A 49 -6.09 0.76 8.78
CA ALA A 49 -7.24 1.65 8.65
C ALA A 49 -8.24 1.18 7.59
N ALA A 50 -7.76 0.57 6.49
CA ALA A 50 -8.63 -0.03 5.47
C ALA A 50 -9.07 -1.44 5.84
N ILE A 51 -8.16 -2.26 6.33
CA ILE A 51 -8.40 -3.69 6.52
C ILE A 51 -9.33 -3.99 7.70
N LEU A 52 -9.21 -3.30 8.84
CA LEU A 52 -10.05 -3.58 10.01
C LEU A 52 -11.55 -3.35 9.74
N PRO A 53 -11.98 -2.22 9.10
CA PRO A 53 -13.37 -2.05 8.71
C PRO A 53 -13.86 -3.09 7.70
N LEU A 54 -13.04 -3.45 6.71
CA LEU A 54 -13.40 -4.46 5.71
C LEU A 54 -13.49 -5.87 6.32
N ALA A 55 -12.62 -6.21 7.27
CA ALA A 55 -12.73 -7.46 8.03
C ALA A 55 -14.01 -7.49 8.87
N SER A 56 -14.41 -6.34 9.45
CA SER A 56 -15.68 -6.21 10.16
C SER A 56 -16.87 -6.47 9.23
N ARG A 57 -16.88 -5.86 8.05
CA ARG A 57 -17.90 -6.10 7.02
C ARG A 57 -17.91 -7.55 6.55
N PHE A 58 -16.73 -8.14 6.31
CA PHE A 58 -16.59 -9.54 5.90
C PHE A 58 -17.35 -10.47 6.85
N ILE A 59 -17.21 -10.26 8.17
CA ILE A 59 -17.88 -11.08 9.18
C ILE A 59 -19.37 -10.73 9.27
N THR A 60 -19.72 -9.44 9.31
CA THR A 60 -21.10 -8.97 9.50
C THR A 60 -21.99 -9.31 8.30
N GLU A 61 -21.47 -9.19 7.09
CA GLU A 61 -22.18 -9.43 5.84
C GLU A 61 -21.97 -10.85 5.30
N GLU A 62 -21.31 -11.72 6.09
CA GLU A 62 -21.06 -13.14 5.78
C GLU A 62 -20.41 -13.36 4.40
N TRP A 63 -19.44 -12.50 4.03
CA TRP A 63 -18.75 -12.63 2.76
C TRP A 63 -18.02 -13.96 2.64
N SER A 64 -17.94 -14.48 1.43
CA SER A 64 -17.29 -15.77 1.18
C SER A 64 -16.55 -15.79 -0.17
N GLY A 65 -15.60 -16.71 -0.31
CA GLY A 65 -14.77 -16.79 -1.50
C GLY A 65 -13.86 -15.57 -1.65
N LEU A 66 -13.55 -15.17 -2.88
CA LEU A 66 -12.73 -13.99 -3.17
C LEU A 66 -13.56 -12.72 -2.97
N SER A 67 -13.41 -12.09 -1.83
CA SER A 67 -14.22 -10.93 -1.44
C SER A 67 -13.44 -9.63 -1.46
N ILE A 68 -12.11 -9.67 -1.27
CA ILE A 68 -11.25 -8.48 -1.21
C ILE A 68 -10.06 -8.63 -2.15
N LEU A 69 -9.84 -7.64 -3.02
CA LEU A 69 -8.59 -7.49 -3.77
C LEU A 69 -7.75 -6.37 -3.14
N TYR A 70 -6.50 -6.69 -2.79
CA TYR A 70 -5.50 -5.71 -2.36
C TYR A 70 -4.48 -5.53 -3.48
N ILE A 71 -4.49 -4.38 -4.14
CA ILE A 71 -3.66 -4.10 -5.31
C ILE A 71 -2.55 -3.13 -4.92
N THR A 72 -1.30 -3.55 -5.04
CA THR A 72 -0.13 -2.70 -4.76
C THR A 72 0.82 -2.66 -5.96
N PRO A 73 1.36 -1.49 -6.32
CA PRO A 73 2.25 -1.34 -7.48
C PRO A 73 3.62 -1.99 -7.29
N LEU A 74 4.06 -2.24 -6.05
CA LEU A 74 5.41 -2.68 -5.72
C LEU A 74 5.47 -4.17 -5.41
N ARG A 75 6.08 -4.97 -6.32
CA ARG A 75 6.25 -6.43 -6.16
C ARG A 75 7.06 -6.82 -4.92
N ALA A 76 8.07 -6.03 -4.58
CA ALA A 76 8.97 -6.32 -3.45
C ALA A 76 8.24 -6.29 -2.10
N LEU A 77 7.23 -5.43 -1.96
CA LEU A 77 6.45 -5.28 -0.73
C LEU A 77 5.35 -6.34 -0.58
N ASN A 78 4.96 -7.02 -1.65
CA ASN A 78 3.82 -7.93 -1.65
C ASN A 78 3.95 -9.06 -0.62
N ARG A 79 5.15 -9.61 -0.42
CA ARG A 79 5.38 -10.71 0.54
C ARG A 79 5.27 -10.25 1.99
N ASP A 80 5.76 -9.06 2.29
CA ASP A 80 5.65 -8.51 3.64
C ASP A 80 4.20 -8.14 3.97
N ILE A 81 3.50 -7.51 3.02
CA ILE A 81 2.08 -7.20 3.14
C ILE A 81 1.26 -8.48 3.30
N ASP A 82 1.48 -9.49 2.45
CA ASP A 82 0.78 -10.79 2.52
C ASP A 82 0.94 -11.43 3.90
N ARG A 83 2.18 -11.52 4.40
CA ARG A 83 2.46 -12.07 5.74
C ARG A 83 1.76 -11.27 6.85
N ARG A 84 1.89 -9.94 6.85
CA ARG A 84 1.27 -9.06 7.86
C ARG A 84 -0.25 -9.17 7.84
N LEU A 85 -0.85 -9.21 6.66
CA LEU A 85 -2.29 -9.36 6.51
C LEU A 85 -2.75 -10.76 6.94
N ALA A 86 -2.01 -11.83 6.61
CA ALA A 86 -2.31 -13.18 7.05
C ALA A 86 -2.28 -13.27 8.58
N GLU A 87 -1.21 -12.80 9.23
CA GLU A 87 -1.09 -12.78 10.69
C GLU A 87 -2.23 -12.02 11.37
N MET A 88 -2.77 -10.97 10.71
CA MET A 88 -3.86 -10.15 11.24
C MET A 88 -5.23 -10.79 11.02
N LEU A 89 -5.46 -11.39 9.86
CA LEU A 89 -6.79 -11.79 9.40
C LEU A 89 -7.13 -13.27 9.63
N GLU A 90 -6.12 -14.16 9.67
CA GLU A 90 -6.35 -15.59 9.94
C GLU A 90 -7.08 -15.86 11.27
N PRO A 91 -6.80 -15.12 12.37
CA PRO A 91 -7.57 -15.29 13.63
C PRO A 91 -9.06 -14.94 13.48
N LEU A 92 -9.44 -14.16 12.45
CA LEU A 92 -10.81 -13.81 12.11
C LEU A 92 -11.45 -14.78 11.09
N GLY A 93 -10.74 -15.85 10.71
CA GLY A 93 -11.20 -16.81 9.70
C GLY A 93 -11.08 -16.33 8.25
N ILE A 94 -10.39 -15.20 8.00
CA ILE A 94 -10.20 -14.62 6.67
C ILE A 94 -8.87 -15.11 6.11
N THR A 95 -8.92 -15.88 5.03
CA THR A 95 -7.74 -16.40 4.35
C THR A 95 -7.11 -15.35 3.44
N VAL A 96 -5.79 -15.24 3.49
CA VAL A 96 -5.00 -14.31 2.67
C VAL A 96 -4.15 -15.08 1.67
N GLY A 97 -3.93 -14.54 0.51
CA GLY A 97 -3.06 -15.13 -0.49
C GLY A 97 -2.43 -14.10 -1.41
N LEU A 98 -1.29 -14.46 -2.00
CA LEU A 98 -0.49 -13.61 -2.86
C LEU A 98 -0.50 -14.13 -4.29
N ARG A 99 -0.76 -13.23 -5.26
CA ARG A 99 -0.69 -13.54 -6.69
C ARG A 99 -0.04 -12.42 -7.48
N HIS A 100 1.10 -12.68 -8.08
CA HIS A 100 1.85 -11.76 -8.95
C HIS A 100 2.50 -12.52 -10.11
N GLY A 101 3.27 -11.82 -10.95
CA GLY A 101 3.93 -12.41 -12.12
C GLY A 101 4.73 -13.68 -11.82
N ASP A 102 5.41 -13.71 -10.67
CA ASP A 102 6.32 -14.81 -10.28
C ASP A 102 5.62 -15.92 -9.47
N THR A 103 4.31 -15.81 -9.20
CA THR A 103 3.54 -16.87 -8.53
C THR A 103 3.57 -18.16 -9.34
N SER A 104 3.95 -19.27 -8.72
CA SER A 104 4.09 -20.56 -9.39
C SER A 104 2.77 -21.04 -10.02
N GLN A 105 2.87 -21.82 -11.10
CA GLN A 105 1.69 -22.37 -11.78
C GLN A 105 0.85 -23.27 -10.86
N ARG A 106 1.50 -23.98 -9.95
CA ARG A 106 0.83 -24.81 -8.95
C ARG A 106 -0.05 -23.97 -8.02
N GLU A 107 0.50 -22.88 -7.50
CA GLU A 107 -0.24 -21.97 -6.61
C GLU A 107 -1.35 -21.24 -7.36
N ARG A 108 -1.11 -20.76 -8.59
CA ARG A 108 -2.14 -20.17 -9.44
C ARG A 108 -3.31 -21.13 -9.68
N THR A 109 -3.02 -22.42 -9.88
CA THR A 109 -4.05 -23.45 -10.07
C THR A 109 -4.86 -23.68 -8.80
N LYS A 110 -4.20 -23.73 -7.63
CA LYS A 110 -4.85 -23.83 -6.31
C LYS A 110 -5.79 -22.65 -6.08
N GLN A 111 -5.31 -21.43 -6.24
CA GLN A 111 -6.09 -20.20 -6.07
C GLN A 111 -7.25 -20.08 -7.07
N SER A 112 -7.11 -20.65 -8.27
CA SER A 112 -8.19 -20.65 -9.26
C SER A 112 -9.29 -21.67 -8.94
N LYS A 113 -9.03 -22.65 -8.08
CA LYS A 113 -10.02 -23.62 -7.59
C LYS A 113 -10.66 -23.15 -6.30
N ASN A 114 -9.82 -22.75 -5.36
CA ASN A 114 -10.19 -22.27 -4.02
C ASN A 114 -9.45 -20.94 -3.78
N PRO A 115 -10.02 -19.82 -4.17
CA PRO A 115 -9.38 -18.52 -3.95
C PRO A 115 -9.37 -18.17 -2.46
N PRO A 116 -8.36 -17.42 -1.98
CA PRO A 116 -8.41 -16.82 -0.65
C PRO A 116 -9.50 -15.75 -0.59
N ASN A 117 -9.90 -15.38 0.62
CA ASN A 117 -10.89 -14.32 0.84
C ASN A 117 -10.31 -12.95 0.50
N LEU A 118 -9.05 -12.71 0.84
CA LEU A 118 -8.27 -11.54 0.43
C LEU A 118 -7.11 -11.96 -0.46
N LEU A 119 -7.03 -11.40 -1.64
CA LEU A 119 -5.94 -11.65 -2.59
C LEU A 119 -5.10 -10.40 -2.79
N VAL A 120 -3.84 -10.46 -2.37
CA VAL A 120 -2.82 -9.43 -2.64
C VAL A 120 -2.29 -9.64 -4.05
N THR A 121 -2.28 -8.58 -4.86
CA THR A 121 -1.88 -8.67 -6.27
C THR A 121 -1.26 -7.38 -6.80
N THR A 122 -0.79 -7.40 -8.05
CA THR A 122 -0.32 -6.20 -8.77
C THR A 122 -1.35 -5.72 -9.80
N PRO A 123 -1.29 -4.45 -10.25
CA PRO A 123 -2.19 -3.93 -11.28
C PRO A 123 -2.27 -4.80 -12.53
N GLU A 124 -1.13 -5.29 -13.01
CA GLU A 124 -1.06 -6.12 -14.22
C GLU A 124 -1.70 -7.49 -13.99
N THR A 125 -1.45 -8.08 -12.82
CA THR A 125 -2.02 -9.39 -12.49
C THR A 125 -3.53 -9.31 -12.30
N ALA A 126 -4.05 -8.24 -11.70
CA ALA A 126 -5.49 -8.01 -11.58
C ALA A 126 -6.17 -7.99 -12.97
N GLN A 127 -5.56 -7.34 -13.97
CA GLN A 127 -6.07 -7.35 -15.34
C GLN A 127 -6.00 -8.74 -15.98
N ILE A 128 -4.90 -9.49 -15.76
CA ILE A 128 -4.75 -10.86 -16.27
C ILE A 128 -5.82 -11.81 -15.68
N MET A 129 -6.30 -11.56 -14.47
CA MET A 129 -7.35 -12.36 -13.84
C MET A 129 -8.64 -12.34 -14.65
N LEU A 130 -8.92 -11.25 -15.38
CA LEU A 130 -10.08 -11.16 -16.29
C LEU A 130 -9.99 -12.09 -17.50
N LEU A 131 -8.78 -12.46 -17.92
CA LEU A 131 -8.58 -13.32 -19.10
C LEU A 131 -8.87 -14.79 -18.81
N GLY A 132 -8.70 -15.22 -17.57
CA GLY A 132 -8.86 -16.61 -17.14
C GLY A 132 -10.27 -16.94 -16.68
N SER A 133 -11.04 -17.75 -17.43
CA SER A 133 -12.44 -18.11 -17.12
C SER A 133 -12.64 -18.70 -15.71
N ARG A 134 -11.64 -19.40 -15.16
CA ARG A 134 -11.75 -20.05 -13.85
C ARG A 134 -11.68 -19.04 -12.70
N LEU A 135 -10.74 -18.08 -12.76
CA LEU A 135 -10.60 -17.09 -11.69
C LEU A 135 -11.65 -15.99 -11.81
N ARG A 136 -11.99 -15.61 -13.06
CA ARG A 136 -13.02 -14.61 -13.36
C ARG A 136 -14.37 -14.91 -12.70
N ARG A 137 -14.78 -16.20 -12.64
CA ARG A 137 -16.05 -16.60 -11.97
C ARG A 137 -16.09 -16.25 -10.49
N HIS A 138 -14.93 -16.15 -9.82
CA HIS A 138 -14.86 -15.81 -8.40
C HIS A 138 -14.96 -14.30 -8.16
N LEU A 139 -14.86 -13.48 -9.22
CA LEU A 139 -15.03 -12.03 -9.11
C LEU A 139 -16.50 -11.64 -8.82
N SER A 140 -17.47 -12.52 -9.06
CA SER A 140 -18.87 -12.26 -8.72
C SER A 140 -19.11 -12.00 -7.22
N GLY A 141 -18.24 -12.53 -6.35
CA GLY A 141 -18.28 -12.33 -4.90
C GLY A 141 -17.38 -11.22 -4.39
N LEU A 142 -16.82 -10.38 -5.27
CA LEU A 142 -15.94 -9.30 -4.88
C LEU A 142 -16.73 -8.15 -4.26
N ASN A 143 -16.39 -7.78 -3.02
CA ASN A 143 -17.08 -6.77 -2.22
C ASN A 143 -16.22 -5.52 -1.98
N ALA A 144 -14.89 -5.65 -2.04
CA ALA A 144 -14.00 -4.51 -1.87
C ALA A 144 -12.70 -4.62 -2.68
N VAL A 145 -12.19 -3.47 -3.11
CA VAL A 145 -10.88 -3.33 -3.73
C VAL A 145 -10.09 -2.27 -2.98
N ILE A 146 -8.90 -2.63 -2.51
CA ILE A 146 -7.93 -1.70 -1.93
C ILE A 146 -6.86 -1.41 -2.97
N LEU A 147 -6.64 -0.13 -3.27
CA LEU A 147 -5.53 0.33 -4.09
C LEU A 147 -4.48 0.98 -3.20
N ASP A 148 -3.33 0.36 -3.08
CA ASP A 148 -2.21 0.90 -2.32
C ASP A 148 -1.35 1.83 -3.18
N GLU A 149 -0.71 2.81 -2.55
CA GLU A 149 0.14 3.82 -3.18
C GLU A 149 -0.56 4.53 -4.36
N VAL A 150 -1.82 4.94 -4.16
CA VAL A 150 -2.66 5.56 -5.22
C VAL A 150 -1.96 6.73 -5.89
N HIS A 151 -1.15 7.49 -5.17
CA HIS A 151 -0.41 8.64 -5.70
C HIS A 151 0.60 8.26 -6.80
N GLU A 152 1.14 7.03 -6.79
CA GLU A 152 1.99 6.51 -7.87
C GLU A 152 1.16 6.07 -9.09
N LEU A 153 -0.06 5.64 -8.85
CA LEU A 153 -0.96 5.16 -9.91
C LEU A 153 -1.69 6.31 -10.61
N ALA A 154 -2.20 7.28 -9.87
CA ALA A 154 -3.09 8.33 -10.37
C ALA A 154 -2.50 9.18 -11.52
N SER A 155 -1.18 9.33 -11.57
CA SER A 155 -0.48 10.09 -12.61
C SER A 155 0.12 9.25 -13.74
N SER A 156 -0.19 7.93 -13.78
CA SER A 156 0.48 6.99 -14.68
C SER A 156 -0.49 6.30 -15.66
N GLU A 157 0.02 5.92 -16.84
CA GLU A 157 -0.72 5.06 -17.77
C GLU A 157 -1.14 3.72 -17.14
N ARG A 158 -0.30 3.21 -16.25
CA ARG A 158 -0.52 1.99 -15.50
C ARG A 158 -1.76 2.09 -14.59
N GLY A 159 -1.94 3.25 -13.96
CA GLY A 159 -3.12 3.56 -13.17
C GLY A 159 -4.39 3.70 -14.03
N ALA A 160 -4.30 4.38 -15.16
CA ALA A 160 -5.43 4.49 -16.11
C ALA A 160 -5.87 3.11 -16.61
N GLN A 161 -4.92 2.24 -16.97
CA GLN A 161 -5.20 0.86 -17.37
C GLN A 161 -5.83 0.05 -16.23
N LEU A 162 -5.39 0.28 -14.98
CA LEU A 162 -5.96 -0.39 -13.81
C LEU A 162 -7.42 0.01 -13.61
N LEU A 163 -7.77 1.31 -13.71
CA LEU A 163 -9.16 1.75 -13.58
C LEU A 163 -10.06 1.11 -14.63
N VAL A 164 -9.64 1.08 -15.90
CA VAL A 164 -10.37 0.36 -16.95
C VAL A 164 -10.53 -1.13 -16.58
N GLY A 165 -9.48 -1.73 -16.00
CA GLY A 165 -9.54 -3.10 -15.50
C GLY A 165 -10.56 -3.28 -14.37
N LEU A 166 -10.67 -2.31 -13.45
CA LEU A 166 -11.65 -2.34 -12.35
C LEU A 166 -13.09 -2.20 -12.87
N GLU A 167 -13.35 -1.32 -13.85
CA GLU A 167 -14.67 -1.24 -14.48
C GLU A 167 -15.05 -2.56 -15.14
N ARG A 168 -14.12 -3.21 -15.83
CA ARG A 168 -14.33 -4.54 -16.39
C ARG A 168 -14.55 -5.62 -15.35
N ILE A 169 -13.89 -5.51 -14.17
CA ILE A 169 -14.14 -6.42 -13.04
C ILE A 169 -15.57 -6.20 -12.53
N ALA A 170 -16.01 -4.95 -12.42
CA ALA A 170 -17.34 -4.61 -11.95
C ALA A 170 -18.46 -5.27 -12.79
N GLU A 171 -18.25 -5.46 -14.10
CA GLU A 171 -19.21 -6.18 -14.98
C GLU A 171 -19.42 -7.66 -14.58
N TYR A 172 -18.48 -8.25 -13.85
CA TYR A 172 -18.58 -9.64 -13.36
C TYR A 172 -19.06 -9.75 -11.93
N CYS A 173 -19.09 -8.64 -11.18
CA CYS A 173 -19.54 -8.62 -9.80
C CYS A 173 -21.07 -8.63 -9.73
N SER A 174 -21.60 -9.30 -8.72
CA SER A 174 -23.07 -9.33 -8.50
C SER A 174 -23.59 -8.00 -7.99
N GLU A 175 -22.74 -7.27 -7.26
CA GLU A 175 -23.04 -5.95 -6.69
C GLU A 175 -21.83 -5.01 -6.86
N LYS A 176 -22.04 -3.72 -6.67
CA LYS A 176 -20.97 -2.72 -6.68
C LYS A 176 -20.01 -2.99 -5.52
N PHE A 177 -18.73 -3.18 -5.79
CA PHE A 177 -17.73 -3.29 -4.76
C PHE A 177 -17.22 -1.92 -4.28
N GLN A 178 -16.88 -1.84 -3.01
CA GLN A 178 -16.28 -0.65 -2.39
C GLN A 178 -14.84 -0.44 -2.89
N ARG A 179 -14.45 0.81 -3.13
CA ARG A 179 -13.08 1.19 -3.51
C ARG A 179 -12.41 1.97 -2.39
N VAL A 180 -11.27 1.48 -1.92
CA VAL A 180 -10.47 2.12 -0.87
C VAL A 180 -9.08 2.41 -1.42
N GLY A 181 -8.71 3.68 -1.47
CA GLY A 181 -7.37 4.12 -1.86
C GLY A 181 -6.50 4.40 -0.64
N LEU A 182 -5.24 3.96 -0.68
CA LEU A 182 -4.23 4.31 0.32
C LEU A 182 -3.17 5.18 -0.35
N SER A 183 -2.91 6.35 0.21
CA SER A 183 -1.97 7.31 -0.37
C SER A 183 -1.07 7.91 0.69
N ALA A 184 0.19 8.15 0.33
CA ALA A 184 1.01 9.10 1.06
C ALA A 184 0.42 10.53 0.94
N THR A 185 1.02 11.48 1.61
CA THR A 185 0.61 12.88 1.50
C THR A 185 0.74 13.38 0.07
N VAL A 186 -0.32 13.93 -0.48
CA VAL A 186 -0.42 14.44 -1.87
C VAL A 186 -0.85 15.89 -1.88
N GLY A 187 -0.51 16.60 -2.96
CA GLY A 187 -0.86 18.02 -3.12
C GLY A 187 -2.36 18.28 -3.30
N ASN A 188 -3.08 17.36 -3.94
CA ASN A 188 -4.52 17.47 -4.17
C ASN A 188 -5.26 16.17 -3.81
N PRO A 189 -5.62 15.96 -2.53
CA PRO A 189 -6.32 14.77 -2.08
C PRO A 189 -7.67 14.53 -2.76
N LEU A 190 -8.40 15.59 -3.06
CA LEU A 190 -9.72 15.48 -3.70
C LEU A 190 -9.62 14.98 -5.14
N GLU A 191 -8.64 15.44 -5.89
CA GLU A 191 -8.39 14.95 -7.26
C GLU A 191 -7.99 13.48 -7.25
N THR A 192 -7.12 13.08 -6.29
CA THR A 192 -6.76 11.69 -6.10
C THR A 192 -7.98 10.81 -5.75
N ALA A 193 -8.91 11.32 -4.94
CA ALA A 193 -10.13 10.60 -4.61
C ALA A 193 -11.05 10.46 -5.85
N LYS A 194 -11.27 11.53 -6.59
CA LYS A 194 -12.06 11.51 -7.82
C LYS A 194 -11.45 10.61 -8.91
N TRP A 195 -10.13 10.47 -8.93
CA TRP A 195 -9.49 9.50 -9.81
C TRP A 195 -9.90 8.06 -9.46
N LEU A 196 -10.07 7.74 -8.18
CA LEU A 196 -10.47 6.41 -7.74
C LEU A 196 -11.93 6.08 -8.10
N SER A 197 -12.84 6.98 -7.80
CA SER A 197 -14.26 6.95 -8.22
C SER A 197 -14.89 8.33 -8.06
N ASP A 198 -15.97 8.60 -8.79
CA ASP A 198 -16.69 9.88 -8.72
C ASP A 198 -17.29 10.15 -7.34
N GLU A 199 -17.60 9.09 -6.58
CA GLU A 199 -18.19 9.15 -5.24
C GLU A 199 -17.14 9.17 -4.11
N ALA A 200 -15.86 8.91 -4.44
CA ALA A 200 -14.82 8.82 -3.44
C ALA A 200 -14.49 10.20 -2.84
N LEU A 201 -14.33 10.21 -1.53
CA LEU A 201 -13.85 11.38 -0.78
C LEU A 201 -12.54 11.06 -0.05
N PRO A 202 -11.66 12.05 0.12
CA PRO A 202 -10.43 11.86 0.87
C PRO A 202 -10.71 11.94 2.39
N ILE A 203 -10.06 11.06 3.15
CA ILE A 203 -9.91 11.17 4.60
C ILE A 203 -8.44 11.49 4.86
N ILE A 204 -8.19 12.66 5.45
CA ILE A 204 -6.83 13.16 5.63
C ILE A 204 -6.44 12.97 7.09
N GLY A 205 -5.45 12.11 7.31
CA GLY A 205 -4.83 11.94 8.62
C GLY A 205 -3.92 13.12 8.98
N PRO A 206 -3.73 13.41 10.26
CA PRO A 206 -2.82 14.44 10.69
C PRO A 206 -1.40 14.13 10.17
N SER A 207 -0.64 15.18 9.88
CA SER A 207 0.80 15.08 9.60
C SER A 207 1.55 15.21 10.94
N PRO A 208 1.84 14.13 11.65
CA PRO A 208 2.34 14.19 13.02
C PRO A 208 3.86 14.42 13.12
N ARG A 209 4.57 14.45 12.00
CA ARG A 209 6.04 14.53 12.03
C ARG A 209 6.49 15.96 11.78
N PHE A 210 7.08 16.51 12.83
CA PHE A 210 7.93 17.70 12.67
C PHE A 210 9.18 17.26 11.90
N THR A 211 9.30 17.72 10.65
CA THR A 211 10.47 17.43 9.83
C THR A 211 11.31 18.68 9.74
N GLU A 212 12.50 18.64 10.30
CA GLU A 212 13.49 19.68 10.10
C GLU A 212 14.27 19.38 8.81
N VAL A 213 14.17 20.28 7.84
CA VAL A 213 14.91 20.16 6.58
C VAL A 213 16.12 21.08 6.63
N ARG A 214 17.32 20.49 6.54
CA ARG A 214 18.57 21.23 6.42
C ARG A 214 19.18 20.97 5.04
N VAL A 215 19.34 22.03 4.26
CA VAL A 215 19.97 21.96 2.93
C VAL A 215 21.43 22.38 3.06
N HIS A 216 22.35 21.51 2.69
CA HIS A 216 23.78 21.76 2.69
C HIS A 216 24.30 21.75 1.25
N ARG A 217 25.11 22.72 0.93
CA ARG A 217 25.89 22.76 -0.33
C ARG A 217 27.36 22.83 0.03
N GLU A 218 28.05 21.72 -0.20
CA GLU A 218 29.48 21.65 0.09
C GLU A 218 30.30 22.19 -1.07
N VAL A 219 31.34 22.97 -0.71
CA VAL A 219 32.37 23.42 -1.66
C VAL A 219 33.56 22.47 -1.50
N PRO A 220 34.08 21.90 -2.60
CA PRO A 220 35.26 21.05 -2.52
C PRO A 220 36.47 21.75 -1.93
N THR A 221 37.20 21.07 -1.10
CA THR A 221 38.49 21.48 -0.56
C THR A 221 39.64 20.92 -1.41
N PRO A 222 40.88 21.40 -1.27
CA PRO A 222 42.02 20.80 -1.94
C PRO A 222 42.20 19.29 -1.64
N SER A 223 41.81 18.86 -0.44
CA SER A 223 41.79 17.43 -0.07
C SER A 223 40.77 16.65 -0.88
N ASP A 224 39.54 17.18 -1.03
CA ASP A 224 38.49 16.55 -1.83
C ASP A 224 38.91 16.45 -3.33
N GLU A 225 39.65 17.43 -3.82
CA GLU A 225 40.22 17.39 -5.18
C GLU A 225 41.26 16.27 -5.33
N ALA A 226 42.15 16.10 -4.36
CA ALA A 226 43.14 15.03 -4.38
C ALA A 226 42.50 13.64 -4.27
N GLU A 227 41.54 13.48 -3.37
CA GLU A 227 40.80 12.24 -3.17
C GLU A 227 39.93 11.88 -4.38
N SER A 228 39.39 12.87 -5.11
CA SER A 228 38.57 12.64 -6.28
C SER A 228 39.30 11.89 -7.40
N ILE A 229 40.61 12.08 -7.50
CA ILE A 229 41.48 11.36 -8.46
C ILE A 229 41.60 9.89 -8.05
N ILE A 230 41.76 9.61 -6.77
CA ILE A 230 41.90 8.24 -6.22
C ILE A 230 40.59 7.46 -6.42
N TRP A 231 39.45 8.08 -6.14
CA TRP A 231 38.12 7.46 -6.21
C TRP A 231 37.48 7.54 -7.59
N SER A 232 38.16 8.10 -8.60
CA SER A 232 37.58 8.32 -9.95
C SER A 232 36.20 8.98 -9.91
N SER A 233 36.01 9.94 -9.00
CA SER A 233 34.75 10.64 -8.77
C SER A 233 34.92 12.17 -8.90
N SER A 234 33.84 12.95 -8.85
CA SER A 234 33.97 14.40 -8.88
C SER A 234 34.39 14.96 -7.49
N PRO A 235 35.13 16.06 -7.41
CA PRO A 235 35.44 16.72 -6.13
C PRO A 235 34.19 17.06 -5.32
N HIS A 236 33.10 17.46 -5.98
CA HIS A 236 31.82 17.73 -5.32
C HIS A 236 31.20 16.47 -4.70
N SER A 237 31.36 15.30 -5.34
CA SER A 237 30.90 14.03 -4.77
C SER A 237 31.66 13.68 -3.51
N VAL A 238 32.98 13.84 -3.51
CA VAL A 238 33.83 13.61 -2.33
C VAL A 238 33.44 14.55 -1.18
N ALA A 239 33.28 15.83 -1.47
CA ALA A 239 32.83 16.81 -0.47
C ALA A 239 31.46 16.45 0.13
N ALA A 240 30.52 15.97 -0.71
CA ALA A 240 29.22 15.51 -0.24
C ALA A 240 29.30 14.26 0.65
N HIS A 241 30.13 13.28 0.29
CA HIS A 241 30.37 12.07 1.11
C HIS A 241 31.03 12.43 2.45
N ARG A 242 32.01 13.31 2.45
CA ARG A 242 32.64 13.83 3.67
C ARG A 242 31.59 14.48 4.59
N ARG A 243 30.73 15.32 4.03
CA ARG A 243 29.65 15.96 4.80
C ARG A 243 28.65 14.94 5.35
N LEU A 244 28.29 13.95 4.54
CA LEU A 244 27.41 12.87 4.97
C LEU A 244 28.02 12.11 6.15
N ALA A 245 29.27 11.69 6.04
CA ALA A 245 29.99 11.00 7.12
C ALA A 245 30.01 11.81 8.43
N GLN A 246 30.20 13.14 8.34
CA GLN A 246 30.13 14.03 9.50
C GLN A 246 28.74 14.16 10.10
N SER A 247 27.70 13.92 9.31
CA SER A 247 26.29 14.02 9.75
C SER A 247 25.75 12.73 10.33
N LEU A 248 26.44 11.60 10.10
CA LEU A 248 26.06 10.31 10.66
C LEU A 248 26.54 10.23 12.11
N SER A 249 25.67 9.77 13.00
CA SER A 249 25.96 9.53 14.40
C SER A 249 25.70 8.04 14.69
N GLU A 250 26.54 7.45 15.53
CA GLU A 250 26.33 6.07 16.00
C GLU A 250 25.09 5.93 16.89
N ASP A 251 24.60 7.04 17.44
CA ASP A 251 23.47 7.06 18.38
C ASP A 251 22.10 6.97 17.69
N TYR A 252 22.02 7.26 16.39
CA TYR A 252 20.74 7.32 15.67
C TYR A 252 20.79 6.56 14.34
N PRO A 253 19.73 5.79 14.01
CA PRO A 253 19.64 5.16 12.71
C PRO A 253 19.53 6.22 11.60
N ALA A 254 20.28 6.06 10.53
CA ALA A 254 20.25 6.94 9.36
C ALA A 254 19.84 6.16 8.11
N LEU A 255 19.05 6.82 7.26
CA LEU A 255 18.68 6.31 5.96
C LEU A 255 19.16 7.28 4.89
N VAL A 256 20.07 6.81 4.04
CA VAL A 256 20.70 7.60 3.00
C VAL A 256 20.11 7.23 1.65
N PHE A 257 19.57 8.22 0.94
CA PHE A 257 19.06 8.05 -0.42
C PHE A 257 20.06 8.59 -1.43
N VAL A 258 20.32 7.83 -2.47
CA VAL A 258 21.22 8.20 -3.56
C VAL A 258 20.56 7.96 -4.93
N ASN A 259 21.00 8.69 -5.96
CA ASN A 259 20.37 8.66 -7.27
C ASN A 259 20.80 7.47 -8.15
N SER A 260 21.78 6.68 -7.72
CA SER A 260 22.25 5.53 -8.49
C SER A 260 22.75 4.39 -7.60
N ARG A 261 22.75 3.17 -8.11
CA ARG A 261 23.30 2.01 -7.41
C ARG A 261 24.79 2.18 -7.12
N ASN A 262 25.56 2.70 -8.08
CA ASN A 262 26.98 2.95 -7.89
C ASN A 262 27.26 3.92 -6.74
N ALA A 263 26.42 4.94 -6.56
CA ALA A 263 26.54 5.88 -5.46
C ALA A 263 26.12 5.28 -4.09
N ALA A 264 25.41 4.16 -4.08
CA ALA A 264 25.06 3.45 -2.86
C ALA A 264 26.17 2.47 -2.42
N GLU A 265 27.03 2.05 -3.34
CA GLU A 265 28.10 1.09 -3.11
C GLU A 265 29.47 1.77 -2.90
N SER A 266 29.55 3.08 -3.18
CA SER A 266 30.76 3.90 -2.96
C SER A 266 30.81 4.49 -1.54
#